data_a2df027e61f53fa674b013c0e24ffabb
#
_entry.id   a2df027e61f53fa674b013c0e24ffabb
#
_cell.length_a   1.000
_cell.length_b   1.000
_cell.length_c   1.000
_cell.angle_alpha   90.00
_cell.angle_beta   90.00
_cell.angle_gamma   90.00
#
_symmetry.space_group_name_H-M   'P 1'
#
loop_
_entity.id
_entity.type
_entity.pdbx_description
1 polymer ?
#
loop_
_entity_poly.entity_id
_entity_poly.type
_entity_poly.pdbx_seq_one_letter_code
_entity_poly.pdbx_strand_id
1 'polypeptide(L)'
;MNTRDIYERTGEDFESVKTRLVSEEFVGRLVEKFAEDGTFFELAAAVKREDASSAFRAAHTIKGVASNLGFSALAAAASELTEILRGGSFAGADAAFIKVKAEYDKVIRAINAAKQK
;
A
#
# COMPACT_ATOMS: atom_id res chain seq x y z
N MET A 1 -6.86 18.01 4.84
CA MET A 1 -6.08 17.23 3.85
C MET A 1 -6.78 17.28 2.49
N ASN A 2 -6.03 17.50 1.42
CA ASN A 2 -6.59 17.47 0.07
C ASN A 2 -6.45 16.07 -0.50
N THR A 3 -7.51 15.28 -0.41
CA THR A 3 -7.49 13.86 -0.83
C THR A 3 -7.22 13.70 -2.32
N ARG A 4 -7.84 14.53 -3.17
CA ARG A 4 -7.62 14.50 -4.61
C ARG A 4 -6.14 14.70 -4.97
N ASP A 5 -5.45 15.58 -4.26
CA ASP A 5 -4.04 15.89 -4.49
C ASP A 5 -3.15 14.66 -4.32
N ILE A 6 -3.50 13.77 -3.38
CA ILE A 6 -2.75 12.52 -3.16
C ILE A 6 -2.74 11.67 -4.43
N TYR A 7 -3.90 11.55 -5.08
CA TYR A 7 -4.05 10.73 -6.28
C TYR A 7 -3.35 11.36 -7.47
N GLU A 8 -3.40 12.69 -7.58
CA GLU A 8 -2.66 13.40 -8.62
C GLU A 8 -1.16 13.19 -8.48
N ARG A 9 -0.64 13.27 -7.25
CA ARG A 9 0.80 13.10 -6.97
C ARG A 9 1.27 11.67 -7.22
N THR A 10 0.41 10.69 -7.02
CA THR A 10 0.76 9.28 -7.22
C THR A 10 0.43 8.81 -8.64
N GLY A 11 -0.23 9.63 -9.45
CA GLY A 11 -0.64 9.25 -10.80
C GLY A 11 -1.80 8.27 -10.84
N GLU A 12 -2.58 8.18 -9.76
CA GLU A 12 -3.71 7.26 -9.68
C GLU A 12 -5.03 7.94 -10.03
N ASP A 13 -6.06 7.12 -10.30
CA ASP A 13 -7.37 7.61 -10.76
C ASP A 13 -8.31 7.86 -9.57
N PHE A 14 -8.38 9.11 -9.13
CA PHE A 14 -9.23 9.50 -8.01
C PHE A 14 -10.71 9.32 -8.30
N GLU A 15 -11.17 9.64 -9.51
CA GLU A 15 -12.59 9.55 -9.83
C GLU A 15 -13.12 8.11 -9.74
N SER A 16 -12.31 7.13 -10.16
CA SER A 16 -12.66 5.72 -10.03
C SER A 16 -12.84 5.33 -8.56
N VAL A 17 -11.91 5.75 -7.71
CA VAL A 17 -11.94 5.44 -6.27
C VAL A 17 -13.15 6.12 -5.60
N LYS A 18 -13.37 7.39 -5.89
CA LYS A 18 -14.48 8.18 -5.34
C LYS A 18 -15.82 7.55 -5.71
N THR A 19 -15.97 7.14 -6.96
CA THR A 19 -17.21 6.52 -7.44
C THR A 19 -17.49 5.22 -6.67
N ARG A 20 -16.46 4.39 -6.49
CA ARG A 20 -16.59 3.10 -5.81
C ARG A 20 -16.85 3.27 -4.32
N LEU A 21 -16.20 4.26 -3.68
CA LEU A 21 -16.28 4.47 -2.23
C LEU A 21 -17.25 5.58 -1.84
N VAL A 22 -18.03 6.09 -2.77
CA VAL A 22 -19.16 7.00 -2.58
C VAL A 22 -18.76 8.48 -2.43
N SER A 23 -17.81 8.85 -1.55
CA SER A 23 -17.51 10.26 -1.33
C SER A 23 -16.02 10.52 -1.12
N GLU A 24 -15.61 11.74 -1.42
CA GLU A 24 -14.25 12.19 -1.20
C GLU A 24 -13.88 12.17 0.28
N GLU A 25 -14.81 12.54 1.16
CA GLU A 25 -14.57 12.53 2.61
C GLU A 25 -14.33 11.11 3.12
N PHE A 26 -15.08 10.15 2.63
CA PHE A 26 -14.90 8.76 3.03
C PHE A 26 -13.54 8.23 2.57
N VAL A 27 -13.15 8.53 1.32
CA VAL A 27 -11.83 8.17 0.81
C VAL A 27 -10.75 8.78 1.71
N GLY A 28 -10.89 10.06 2.05
CA GLY A 28 -9.93 10.77 2.92
C GLY A 28 -9.75 10.09 4.26
N ARG A 29 -10.85 9.65 4.89
CA ARG A 29 -10.78 8.95 6.18
C ARG A 29 -10.04 7.61 6.06
N LEU A 30 -10.30 6.87 4.99
CA LEU A 30 -9.62 5.59 4.76
C LEU A 30 -8.13 5.78 4.48
N VAL A 31 -7.78 6.83 3.73
CA VAL A 31 -6.39 7.16 3.44
C VAL A 31 -5.65 7.55 4.73
N GLU A 32 -6.27 8.32 5.61
CA GLU A 32 -5.67 8.66 6.90
C GLU A 32 -5.43 7.42 7.76
N LYS A 33 -6.39 6.50 7.79
CA LYS A 33 -6.20 5.23 8.50
C LYS A 33 -5.06 4.43 7.90
N PHE A 34 -4.95 4.40 6.58
CA PHE A 34 -3.85 3.71 5.91
C PHE A 34 -2.50 4.29 6.32
N ALA A 35 -2.39 5.60 6.40
CA ALA A 35 -1.14 6.27 6.79
C ALA A 35 -0.72 5.93 8.23
N GLU A 36 -1.69 5.63 9.09
CA GLU A 36 -1.44 5.31 10.50
C GLU A 36 -1.30 3.81 10.75
N ASP A 37 -1.65 2.99 9.77
CA ASP A 37 -1.66 1.53 9.89
C ASP A 37 -0.24 0.97 9.94
N GLY A 38 0.01 0.09 10.89
CA GLY A 38 1.32 -0.52 11.11
C GLY A 38 1.63 -1.73 10.25
N THR A 39 0.74 -2.12 9.34
CA THR A 39 0.91 -3.37 8.55
C THR A 39 2.19 -3.36 7.71
N PHE A 40 2.57 -2.21 7.13
CA PHE A 40 3.80 -2.13 6.36
C PHE A 40 5.02 -2.43 7.25
N PHE A 41 5.03 -1.93 8.48
CA PHE A 41 6.15 -2.17 9.40
C PHE A 41 6.18 -3.62 9.86
N GLU A 42 5.02 -4.25 10.00
CA GLU A 42 4.93 -5.69 10.25
C GLU A 42 5.52 -6.49 9.10
N LEU A 43 5.22 -6.07 7.85
CA LEU A 43 5.79 -6.69 6.66
C LEU A 43 7.31 -6.55 6.66
N ALA A 44 7.81 -5.34 6.89
CA ALA A 44 9.26 -5.08 6.90
C ALA A 44 9.97 -5.95 7.93
N ALA A 45 9.41 -6.06 9.13
CA ALA A 45 9.98 -6.89 10.20
C ALA A 45 9.97 -8.37 9.83
N ALA A 46 8.88 -8.84 9.24
CA ALA A 46 8.75 -10.24 8.81
C ALA A 46 9.74 -10.58 7.69
N VAL A 47 9.94 -9.67 6.76
CA VAL A 47 10.92 -9.86 5.68
C VAL A 47 12.33 -9.91 6.28
N LYS A 48 12.64 -9.02 7.22
CA LYS A 48 13.95 -8.97 7.85
C LYS A 48 14.31 -10.28 8.58
N ARG A 49 13.33 -10.88 9.25
CA ARG A 49 13.55 -12.14 9.97
C ARG A 49 13.24 -13.38 9.11
N GLU A 50 12.95 -13.18 7.84
CA GLU A 50 12.63 -14.24 6.87
C GLU A 50 11.47 -15.13 7.31
N ASP A 51 10.46 -14.54 7.93
CA ASP A 51 9.23 -15.22 8.34
C ASP A 51 8.23 -15.15 7.18
N ALA A 52 8.26 -16.16 6.31
CA ALA A 52 7.44 -16.19 5.09
C ALA A 52 5.94 -16.13 5.38
N SER A 53 5.47 -16.80 6.42
CA SER A 53 4.05 -16.82 6.78
C SER A 53 3.55 -15.46 7.21
N SER A 54 4.27 -14.79 8.11
CA SER A 54 3.89 -13.45 8.55
C SER A 54 4.02 -12.42 7.43
N ALA A 55 5.08 -12.52 6.62
CA ALA A 55 5.27 -11.64 5.48
C ALA A 55 4.15 -11.82 4.45
N PHE A 56 3.74 -13.06 4.19
CA PHE A 56 2.63 -13.35 3.29
C PHE A 56 1.34 -12.65 3.75
N ARG A 57 0.99 -12.80 5.03
CA ARG A 57 -0.24 -12.20 5.56
C ARG A 57 -0.21 -10.68 5.47
N ALA A 58 0.92 -10.07 5.82
CA ALA A 58 1.06 -8.62 5.77
C ALA A 58 1.00 -8.09 4.33
N ALA A 59 1.70 -8.75 3.40
CA ALA A 59 1.69 -8.36 1.99
C ALA A 59 0.28 -8.50 1.39
N HIS A 60 -0.42 -9.57 1.73
CA HIS A 60 -1.79 -9.81 1.27
C HIS A 60 -2.74 -8.71 1.77
N THR A 61 -2.59 -8.31 3.03
CA THR A 61 -3.38 -7.23 3.62
C THR A 61 -3.13 -5.90 2.91
N ILE A 62 -1.86 -5.56 2.66
CA ILE A 62 -1.49 -4.33 1.95
C ILE A 62 -2.07 -4.34 0.54
N LYS A 63 -1.97 -5.47 -0.16
CA LYS A 63 -2.56 -5.62 -1.50
C LYS A 63 -4.04 -5.27 -1.49
N GLY A 64 -4.80 -5.82 -0.54
CA GLY A 64 -6.23 -5.59 -0.45
C GLY A 64 -6.58 -4.14 -0.16
N VAL A 65 -5.91 -3.54 0.82
CA VAL A 65 -6.16 -2.15 1.20
C VAL A 65 -5.76 -1.19 0.08
N ALA A 66 -4.57 -1.38 -0.51
CA ALA A 66 -4.10 -0.53 -1.60
C ALA A 66 -5.01 -0.61 -2.82
N SER A 67 -5.47 -1.82 -3.16
CA SER A 67 -6.41 -2.03 -4.26
C SER A 67 -7.71 -1.28 -4.01
N ASN A 68 -8.25 -1.39 -2.80
CA ASN A 68 -9.50 -0.72 -2.44
C ASN A 68 -9.37 0.80 -2.50
N LEU A 69 -8.23 1.35 -2.08
CA LEU A 69 -7.96 2.79 -2.12
C LEU A 69 -7.49 3.28 -3.49
N GLY A 70 -7.33 2.39 -4.46
CA GLY A 70 -6.91 2.77 -5.81
C GLY A 70 -5.43 3.10 -5.94
N PHE A 71 -4.61 2.69 -4.99
CA PHE A 71 -3.15 2.81 -5.10
C PHE A 71 -2.64 1.61 -5.90
N SER A 72 -2.87 1.66 -7.21
CA SER A 72 -2.69 0.52 -8.11
C SER A 72 -1.25 0.03 -8.19
N ALA A 73 -0.28 0.94 -8.18
CA ALA A 73 1.13 0.57 -8.24
C ALA A 73 1.57 -0.16 -6.96
N LEU A 74 1.11 0.32 -5.80
CA LEU A 74 1.38 -0.36 -4.54
C LEU A 74 0.69 -1.72 -4.49
N ALA A 75 -0.56 -1.79 -4.94
CA ALA A 75 -1.31 -3.04 -4.99
C ALA A 75 -0.61 -4.07 -5.87
N ALA A 76 -0.10 -3.65 -7.03
CA ALA A 76 0.62 -4.55 -7.95
C ALA A 76 1.92 -5.08 -7.31
N ALA A 77 2.68 -4.21 -6.67
CA ALA A 77 3.93 -4.60 -6.01
C ALA A 77 3.65 -5.57 -4.85
N ALA A 78 2.63 -5.29 -4.04
CA ALA A 78 2.25 -6.15 -2.93
C ALA A 78 1.72 -7.51 -3.43
N SER A 79 1.00 -7.51 -4.55
CA SER A 79 0.52 -8.74 -5.18
C SER A 79 1.68 -9.64 -5.62
N GLU A 80 2.70 -9.05 -6.26
CA GLU A 80 3.90 -9.78 -6.68
C GLU A 80 4.58 -10.43 -5.47
N LEU A 81 4.79 -9.67 -4.40
CA LEU A 81 5.41 -10.19 -3.19
C LEU A 81 4.54 -11.29 -2.55
N THR A 82 3.23 -11.09 -2.51
CA THR A 82 2.30 -12.10 -1.97
C THR A 82 2.44 -13.43 -2.72
N GLU A 83 2.51 -13.38 -4.06
CA GLU A 83 2.62 -14.60 -4.86
C GLU A 83 3.97 -15.30 -4.64
N ILE A 84 5.06 -14.53 -4.52
CA ILE A 84 6.39 -15.09 -4.22
C ILE A 84 6.37 -15.84 -2.88
N LEU A 85 5.70 -15.28 -1.88
CA LEU A 85 5.66 -15.85 -0.53
C LEU A 85 4.63 -16.98 -0.37
N ARG A 86 3.71 -17.11 -1.30
CA ARG A 86 2.59 -18.09 -1.18
C ARG A 86 3.08 -19.52 -0.98
N GLY A 87 4.17 -19.88 -1.61
CA GLY A 87 4.73 -21.22 -1.50
C GLY A 87 5.60 -21.47 -0.26
N GLY A 88 5.73 -20.46 0.62
CA GLY A 88 6.54 -20.58 1.84
C GLY A 88 8.03 -20.35 1.63
N SER A 89 8.46 -20.10 0.39
CA SER A 89 9.87 -19.82 0.07
C SER A 89 10.13 -18.32 0.15
N PHE A 90 11.33 -17.95 0.56
CA PHE A 90 11.77 -16.54 0.59
C PHE A 90 12.58 -16.14 -0.65
N ALA A 91 12.79 -17.04 -1.58
CA ALA A 91 13.56 -16.76 -2.82
C ALA A 91 12.88 -15.67 -3.63
N GLY A 92 13.58 -14.56 -3.87
CA GLY A 92 13.07 -13.40 -4.61
C GLY A 92 12.26 -12.41 -3.77
N ALA A 93 11.99 -12.73 -2.51
CA ALA A 93 11.16 -11.85 -1.66
C ALA A 93 11.83 -10.53 -1.35
N ASP A 94 13.15 -10.50 -1.16
CA ASP A 94 13.86 -9.24 -0.86
C ASP A 94 13.71 -8.22 -1.99
N ALA A 95 13.90 -8.66 -3.25
CA ALA A 95 13.75 -7.78 -4.40
C ALA A 95 12.31 -7.28 -4.56
N ALA A 96 11.34 -8.17 -4.35
CA ALA A 96 9.93 -7.81 -4.43
C ALA A 96 9.52 -6.85 -3.30
N PHE A 97 10.08 -7.05 -2.10
CA PHE A 97 9.82 -6.14 -0.98
C PHE A 97 10.35 -4.73 -1.26
N ILE A 98 11.52 -4.60 -1.90
CA ILE A 98 12.07 -3.30 -2.26
C ILE A 98 11.08 -2.51 -3.13
N LYS A 99 10.40 -3.18 -4.05
CA LYS A 99 9.37 -2.54 -4.90
C LYS A 99 8.18 -2.09 -4.06
N VAL A 100 7.73 -2.93 -3.13
CA VAL A 100 6.62 -2.56 -2.22
C VAL A 100 7.00 -1.33 -1.41
N LYS A 101 8.21 -1.31 -0.85
CA LYS A 101 8.69 -0.19 -0.07
C LYS A 101 8.72 1.10 -0.89
N ALA A 102 9.23 1.04 -2.12
CA ALA A 102 9.30 2.22 -2.99
C ALA A 102 7.91 2.79 -3.27
N GLU A 103 6.93 1.94 -3.57
CA GLU A 103 5.56 2.39 -3.83
C GLU A 103 4.86 2.87 -2.56
N TYR A 104 5.09 2.20 -1.45
CA TYR A 104 4.55 2.62 -0.16
C TYR A 104 5.09 4.01 0.23
N ASP A 105 6.40 4.22 0.13
CA ASP A 105 7.03 5.51 0.45
C ASP A 105 6.48 6.63 -0.42
N LYS A 106 6.22 6.35 -1.69
CA LYS A 106 5.65 7.31 -2.63
C LYS A 106 4.26 7.76 -2.17
N VAL A 107 3.42 6.81 -1.76
CA VAL A 107 2.07 7.09 -1.26
C VAL A 107 2.15 7.91 0.04
N ILE A 108 3.00 7.51 0.97
CA ILE A 108 3.14 8.22 2.25
C ILE A 108 3.63 9.64 2.04
N ARG A 109 4.60 9.86 1.15
CA ARG A 109 5.07 11.21 0.83
C ARG A 109 3.96 12.06 0.24
N ALA A 110 3.11 11.48 -0.62
CA ALA A 110 1.98 12.19 -1.20
C ALA A 110 0.95 12.58 -0.13
N ILE A 111 0.68 11.69 0.81
CA ILE A 111 -0.24 11.96 1.92
C ILE A 111 0.30 13.07 2.79
N ASN A 112 1.58 13.02 3.16
CA ASN A 112 2.19 14.05 4.00
C ASN A 112 2.20 15.41 3.30
N ALA A 113 2.47 15.46 2.01
CA ALA A 113 2.41 16.70 1.23
C ALA A 113 0.99 17.29 1.21
N ALA A 114 -0.02 16.44 1.07
CA ALA A 114 -1.42 16.87 1.06
C ALA A 114 -1.88 17.42 2.40
N LYS A 115 -1.34 16.90 3.51
CA LYS A 115 -1.65 17.36 4.86
C LYS A 115 -1.08 18.74 5.18
N GLN A 116 -0.03 19.15 4.48
CA GLN A 116 0.66 20.42 4.73
C GLN A 116 0.00 21.62 4.05
N LYS A 117 -1.07 21.40 3.30
CA LYS A 117 -1.79 22.48 2.59
C LYS A 117 -2.98 23.03 3.36
#